data_c6e939d7b174fdccb5ba62b58caf9583
#
_entry.id   c6e939d7b174fdccb5ba62b58caf9583
#
_cell.length_a   1.000
_cell.length_b   1.000
_cell.length_c   1.000
_cell.angle_alpha   90.00
_cell.angle_beta   90.00
_cell.angle_gamma   90.00
#
_symmetry.space_group_name_H-M   'P 1'
#
loop_
_entity.id
_entity.type
_entity.pdbx_description
1 polymer ?
#
loop_
_entity_poly.entity_id
_entity_poly.type
_entity_poly.pdbx_seq_one_letter_code
_entity_poly.pdbx_strand_id
1 'polypeptide(L)'
;MSELARPLPEFHGFNYRIAQIENNTHCNYKCWFCPNAYDTPAPKECMDLDLFAKILTEIRTVYTPLELNDISFATYNEPNLDDTFTDKLQLMTATGFMYEHISNGSMITTELTDFLIKHPQNIKNFRLNIPTLDEKKWKDITGAS
;
A
#
# COMPACT_ATOMS: atom_id res chain seq x y z
N MET A 1 -9.81 29.06 -17.23
CA MET A 1 -8.87 28.66 -18.29
C MET A 1 -7.60 28.20 -17.63
N SER A 2 -7.22 27.00 -17.87
CA SER A 2 -6.39 26.10 -17.05
C SER A 2 -4.90 26.41 -17.10
N GLU A 3 -4.35 26.72 -15.95
CA GLU A 3 -2.91 26.92 -15.72
C GLU A 3 -2.21 25.63 -15.23
N LEU A 4 -2.68 24.46 -15.69
CA LEU A 4 -2.21 23.16 -15.21
C LEU A 4 -1.45 22.33 -16.26
N ALA A 5 -0.88 22.96 -17.26
CA ALA A 5 0.01 22.26 -18.19
C ALA A 5 1.42 22.85 -18.15
N ARG A 6 2.11 22.76 -17.01
CA ARG A 6 3.56 22.76 -17.07
C ARG A 6 4.00 21.42 -17.65
N PRO A 7 4.76 21.38 -18.74
CA PRO A 7 5.40 20.14 -19.15
C PRO A 7 6.27 19.68 -17.99
N LEU A 8 6.04 18.43 -17.56
CA LEU A 8 6.90 17.80 -16.57
C LEU A 8 8.32 17.79 -17.13
N PRO A 9 9.37 18.08 -16.34
CA PRO A 9 10.73 17.98 -16.81
C PRO A 9 10.96 16.57 -17.34
N GLU A 10 11.60 16.47 -18.53
CA GLU A 10 12.05 15.18 -19.07
C GLU A 10 13.10 14.60 -18.10
N PHE A 11 12.67 13.70 -17.24
CA PHE A 11 13.57 12.94 -16.36
C PHE A 11 14.20 11.81 -17.17
N HIS A 12 15.25 12.12 -17.87
CA HIS A 12 16.09 11.12 -18.52
C HIS A 12 16.95 10.40 -17.48
N GLY A 13 16.63 9.13 -17.24
CA GLY A 13 17.55 8.21 -16.55
C GLY A 13 17.11 7.60 -15.22
N PHE A 14 15.89 7.83 -14.72
CA PHE A 14 15.38 7.13 -13.55
C PHE A 14 14.33 6.10 -13.95
N ASN A 15 14.67 4.82 -13.83
CA ASN A 15 13.69 3.74 -13.92
C ASN A 15 12.95 3.64 -12.58
N TYR A 16 11.88 4.39 -12.41
CA TYR A 16 10.96 4.19 -11.28
C TYR A 16 10.17 2.90 -11.51
N ARG A 17 10.49 1.86 -10.76
CA ARG A 17 9.82 0.56 -10.90
C ARG A 17 8.67 0.38 -9.93
N ILE A 18 8.66 1.15 -8.84
CA ILE A 18 7.71 1.02 -7.74
C ILE A 18 7.24 2.41 -7.32
N ALA A 19 5.92 2.60 -7.26
CA ALA A 19 5.30 3.71 -6.54
C ALA A 19 4.85 3.21 -5.16
N GLN A 20 5.01 4.03 -4.14
CA GLN A 20 4.46 3.77 -2.81
C GLN A 20 3.23 4.64 -2.60
N ILE A 21 2.12 4.02 -2.22
CA ILE A 21 0.87 4.70 -1.91
C ILE A 21 0.40 4.22 -0.54
N GLU A 22 0.40 5.09 0.44
CA GLU A 22 -0.23 4.79 1.73
C GLU A 22 -1.75 4.95 1.59
N ASN A 23 -2.47 3.84 1.67
CA ASN A 23 -3.94 3.83 1.59
C ASN A 23 -4.63 4.30 2.88
N ASN A 24 -3.90 4.35 3.99
CA ASN A 24 -4.33 4.90 5.27
C ASN A 24 -3.13 5.45 6.05
N THR A 25 -3.39 6.21 7.12
CA THR A 25 -2.37 6.90 7.91
C THR A 25 -2.00 6.20 9.21
N HIS A 26 -2.44 4.98 9.46
CA HIS A 26 -2.33 4.36 10.77
C HIS A 26 -2.00 2.86 10.74
N CYS A 27 -1.55 2.37 11.90
CA CYS A 27 -1.30 0.97 12.17
C CYS A 27 -1.88 0.62 13.54
N ASN A 28 -2.33 -0.61 13.72
CA ASN A 28 -2.82 -1.11 15.01
C ASN A 28 -1.68 -1.64 15.91
N TYR A 29 -0.44 -1.72 15.39
CA TYR A 29 0.74 -2.05 16.16
C TYR A 29 1.61 -0.82 16.44
N LYS A 30 2.46 -0.93 17.45
CA LYS A 30 3.41 0.08 17.90
C LYS A 30 4.81 -0.52 17.99
N CYS A 31 5.24 -1.14 16.90
CA CYS A 31 6.56 -1.75 16.81
C CYS A 31 7.65 -0.74 17.16
N TRP A 32 8.49 -1.04 18.17
CA TRP A 32 9.50 -0.11 18.69
C TRP A 32 10.51 0.38 17.65
N PHE A 33 10.68 -0.35 16.56
CA PHE A 33 11.57 0.00 15.44
C PHE A 33 10.87 0.83 14.34
N CYS A 34 9.55 1.03 14.43
CA CYS A 34 8.76 1.74 13.43
C CYS A 34 8.52 3.19 13.84
N PRO A 35 8.75 4.18 12.98
CA PRO A 35 8.44 5.58 13.26
C PRO A 35 7.02 5.82 13.74
N ASN A 36 6.04 5.07 13.23
CA ASN A 36 4.64 5.18 13.64
C ASN A 36 4.38 4.83 15.12
N ALA A 37 5.36 4.23 15.84
CA ALA A 37 5.26 4.04 17.28
C ALA A 37 5.46 5.35 18.06
N TYR A 38 6.22 6.28 17.49
CA TYR A 38 6.67 7.51 18.14
C TYR A 38 5.98 8.76 17.60
N ASP A 39 5.67 8.75 16.32
CA ASP A 39 5.03 9.87 15.62
C ASP A 39 3.90 9.33 14.73
N THR A 40 2.77 9.08 15.35
CA THR A 40 1.60 8.58 14.62
C THR A 40 0.87 9.77 14.00
N PRO A 41 0.68 9.78 12.68
CA PRO A 41 -0.13 10.80 12.02
C PRO A 41 -1.52 10.92 12.64
N ALA A 42 -1.99 12.14 12.80
CA ALA A 42 -3.35 12.45 13.21
C ALA A 42 -3.96 13.44 12.20
N PRO A 43 -5.21 13.26 11.78
CA PRO A 43 -6.14 12.19 12.16
C PRO A 43 -5.82 10.83 11.52
N LYS A 44 -6.44 9.76 12.08
CA LYS A 44 -6.43 8.44 11.44
C LYS A 44 -7.43 8.46 10.29
N GLU A 45 -6.93 8.36 9.08
CA GLU A 45 -7.74 8.46 7.86
C GLU A 45 -7.39 7.32 6.89
N CYS A 46 -8.39 6.92 6.11
CA CYS A 46 -8.21 6.06 4.95
C CYS A 46 -8.43 6.89 3.68
N MET A 47 -7.62 6.64 2.67
CA MET A 47 -7.81 7.25 1.36
C MET A 47 -9.12 6.76 0.75
N ASP A 48 -9.97 7.67 0.28
CA ASP A 48 -11.19 7.27 -0.41
C ASP A 48 -10.88 6.62 -1.78
N LEU A 49 -11.87 5.86 -2.26
CA LEU A 49 -11.71 5.07 -3.48
C LEU A 49 -11.58 5.94 -4.74
N ASP A 50 -12.27 7.09 -4.76
CA ASP A 50 -12.24 8.01 -5.91
C ASP A 50 -10.87 8.67 -6.04
N LEU A 51 -10.29 9.10 -4.91
CA LEU A 51 -8.93 9.63 -4.90
C LEU A 51 -7.92 8.57 -5.34
N PHE A 52 -8.06 7.34 -4.86
CA PHE A 52 -7.20 6.24 -5.26
C PHE A 52 -7.30 5.95 -6.77
N ALA A 53 -8.52 5.88 -7.32
CA ALA A 53 -8.74 5.69 -8.76
C ALA A 53 -8.14 6.83 -9.59
N LYS A 54 -8.26 8.07 -9.12
CA LYS A 54 -7.64 9.23 -9.74
C LYS A 54 -6.13 9.11 -9.77
N ILE A 55 -5.49 8.74 -8.65
CA ILE A 55 -4.03 8.53 -8.56
C ILE A 55 -3.58 7.46 -9.58
N LEU A 56 -4.27 6.31 -9.66
CA LEU A 56 -3.94 5.27 -10.63
C LEU A 56 -4.02 5.78 -12.07
N THR A 57 -5.06 6.57 -12.38
CA THR A 57 -5.25 7.18 -13.70
C THR A 57 -4.11 8.15 -14.02
N GLU A 58 -3.74 9.00 -13.08
CA GLU A 58 -2.65 9.97 -13.26
C GLU A 58 -1.29 9.26 -13.44
N ILE A 59 -1.03 8.21 -12.66
CA ILE A 59 0.18 7.40 -12.83
C ILE A 59 0.26 6.84 -14.26
N ARG A 60 -0.85 6.33 -14.80
CA ARG A 60 -0.89 5.79 -16.17
C ARG A 60 -0.76 6.84 -17.27
N THR A 61 -1.09 8.10 -16.99
CA THR A 61 -0.86 9.19 -17.95
C THR A 61 0.59 9.65 -18.02
N VAL A 62 1.34 9.44 -16.93
CA VAL A 62 2.74 9.88 -16.80
C VAL A 62 3.72 8.74 -17.14
N TYR A 63 3.38 7.52 -16.75
CA TYR A 63 4.26 6.35 -16.88
C TYR A 63 3.63 5.25 -17.75
N THR A 64 4.43 4.68 -18.62
CA THR A 64 4.03 3.46 -19.33
C THR A 64 4.06 2.25 -18.37
N PRO A 65 3.34 1.14 -18.68
CA PRO A 65 3.43 -0.11 -17.92
C PRO A 65 4.83 -0.70 -17.81
N LEU A 66 5.73 -0.34 -18.74
CA LEU A 66 7.13 -0.78 -18.70
C LEU A 66 7.98 0.03 -17.73
N GLU A 67 7.61 1.30 -17.48
CA GLU A 67 8.34 2.20 -16.58
C GLU A 67 7.88 2.04 -15.14
N LEU A 68 6.57 1.97 -14.91
CA LEU A 68 5.99 1.79 -13.60
C LEU A 68 4.83 0.80 -13.66
N ASN A 69 5.04 -0.38 -13.12
CA ASN A 69 4.03 -1.42 -13.09
C ASN A 69 3.63 -1.82 -11.67
N ASP A 70 4.48 -1.52 -10.69
CA ASP A 70 4.34 -2.02 -9.33
C ASP A 70 3.93 -0.91 -8.37
N ILE A 71 2.95 -1.18 -7.53
CA ILE A 71 2.55 -0.30 -6.44
C ILE A 71 2.73 -1.03 -5.11
N SER A 72 3.39 -0.37 -4.16
CA SER A 72 3.52 -0.84 -2.79
C SER A 72 2.60 -0.07 -1.86
N PHE A 73 1.85 -0.77 -1.02
CA PHE A 73 0.91 -0.15 -0.08
C PHE A 73 1.49 0.09 1.31
N ALA A 74 2.68 -0.43 1.58
CA ALA A 74 3.24 -0.37 2.92
C ALA A 74 4.42 0.58 3.01
N THR A 75 4.29 1.56 3.89
CA THR A 75 5.40 2.34 4.42
C THR A 75 5.37 2.25 5.95
N TYR A 76 4.49 2.97 6.61
CA TYR A 76 4.38 2.99 8.07
C TYR A 76 2.95 2.67 8.56
N ASN A 77 2.07 2.31 7.66
CA ASN A 77 0.69 1.94 7.93
C ASN A 77 0.50 0.40 7.99
N GLU A 78 -0.69 -0.03 8.41
CA GLU A 78 -1.19 -1.38 8.15
C GLU A 78 -2.28 -1.28 7.08
N PRO A 79 -2.04 -1.74 5.84
CA PRO A 79 -2.98 -1.58 4.74
C PRO A 79 -4.36 -2.18 5.00
N ASN A 80 -4.42 -3.29 5.72
CA ASN A 80 -5.67 -4.01 5.98
C ASN A 80 -6.58 -3.35 7.03
N LEU A 81 -6.20 -2.20 7.58
CA LEU A 81 -7.08 -1.37 8.41
C LEU A 81 -8.01 -0.48 7.59
N ASP A 82 -7.85 -0.50 6.28
CA ASP A 82 -8.70 0.22 5.35
C ASP A 82 -9.81 -0.70 4.86
N ASP A 83 -11.06 -0.43 5.23
CA ASP A 83 -12.22 -1.24 4.88
C ASP A 83 -12.46 -1.34 3.36
N THR A 84 -11.91 -0.39 2.58
CA THR A 84 -11.99 -0.38 1.11
C THR A 84 -10.73 -0.95 0.44
N PHE A 85 -9.85 -1.60 1.19
CA PHE A 85 -8.58 -2.08 0.65
C PHE A 85 -8.76 -3.12 -0.47
N THR A 86 -9.68 -4.06 -0.31
CA THR A 86 -9.99 -5.06 -1.36
C THR A 86 -10.51 -4.39 -2.63
N ASP A 87 -11.34 -3.34 -2.53
CA ASP A 87 -11.81 -2.58 -3.68
C ASP A 87 -10.66 -1.85 -4.40
N LYS A 88 -9.70 -1.32 -3.65
CA LYS A 88 -8.48 -0.73 -4.21
C LYS A 88 -7.66 -1.77 -4.99
N LEU A 89 -7.53 -2.99 -4.48
CA LEU A 89 -6.87 -4.08 -5.18
C LEU A 89 -7.63 -4.50 -6.45
N GLN A 90 -8.98 -4.45 -6.44
CA GLN A 90 -9.80 -4.67 -7.64
C GLN A 90 -9.52 -3.61 -8.71
N LEU A 91 -9.45 -2.34 -8.34
CA LEU A 91 -9.09 -1.26 -9.26
C LEU A 91 -7.70 -1.45 -9.85
N MET A 92 -6.73 -1.85 -9.05
CA MET A 92 -5.37 -2.15 -9.54
C MET A 92 -5.37 -3.30 -10.54
N THR A 93 -6.09 -4.37 -10.22
CA THR A 93 -6.24 -5.52 -11.11
C THR A 93 -6.89 -5.11 -12.44
N ALA A 94 -7.96 -4.32 -12.39
CA ALA A 94 -8.66 -3.82 -13.58
C ALA A 94 -7.79 -2.88 -14.43
N THR A 95 -6.88 -2.15 -13.82
CA THR A 95 -5.95 -1.22 -14.51
C THR A 95 -4.61 -1.85 -14.88
N GLY A 96 -4.42 -3.14 -14.60
CA GLY A 96 -3.23 -3.90 -14.99
C GLY A 96 -1.98 -3.58 -14.16
N PHE A 97 -2.13 -3.01 -12.97
CA PHE A 97 -1.02 -2.85 -12.04
C PHE A 97 -0.73 -4.16 -11.29
N MET A 98 0.52 -4.38 -10.99
CA MET A 98 0.97 -5.33 -9.98
C MET A 98 1.13 -4.63 -8.63
N TYR A 99 1.08 -5.36 -7.53
CA TYR A 99 1.25 -4.77 -6.21
C TYR A 99 2.11 -5.61 -5.28
N GLU A 100 2.76 -4.90 -4.37
CA GLU A 100 3.39 -5.48 -3.19
C GLU A 100 2.48 -5.24 -2.00
N HIS A 101 2.15 -6.32 -1.29
CA HIS A 101 1.39 -6.28 -0.06
C HIS A 101 2.29 -6.64 1.11
N ILE A 102 2.48 -5.70 2.04
CA ILE A 102 3.23 -5.90 3.28
C ILE A 102 2.27 -5.65 4.43
N SER A 103 2.14 -6.60 5.33
CA SER A 103 1.18 -6.55 6.43
C SER A 103 1.77 -7.14 7.71
N ASN A 104 1.29 -6.67 8.84
CA ASN A 104 1.53 -7.31 10.13
C ASN A 104 0.69 -8.58 10.35
N GLY A 105 -0.25 -8.87 9.45
CA GLY A 105 -1.08 -10.07 9.42
C GLY A 105 -2.31 -10.04 10.32
N SER A 106 -2.49 -9.02 11.16
CA SER A 106 -3.56 -9.00 12.18
C SER A 106 -4.97 -8.81 11.62
N MET A 107 -5.09 -8.20 10.43
CA MET A 107 -6.35 -7.80 9.82
C MET A 107 -6.60 -8.45 8.46
N ILE A 108 -5.98 -9.60 8.21
CA ILE A 108 -6.24 -10.38 6.99
C ILE A 108 -7.61 -11.06 7.13
N THR A 109 -8.53 -10.68 6.24
CA THR A 109 -9.89 -11.24 6.19
C THR A 109 -9.99 -12.41 5.21
N THR A 110 -11.06 -13.20 5.32
CA THR A 110 -11.37 -14.24 4.34
C THR A 110 -11.60 -13.63 2.96
N GLU A 111 -12.30 -12.50 2.87
CA GLU A 111 -12.55 -11.78 1.62
C GLU A 111 -11.24 -11.39 0.91
N LEU A 112 -10.30 -10.79 1.65
CA LEU A 112 -8.99 -10.46 1.10
C LEU A 112 -8.24 -11.71 0.65
N THR A 113 -8.27 -12.78 1.45
CA THR A 113 -7.61 -14.04 1.12
C THR A 113 -8.17 -14.64 -0.17
N ASP A 114 -9.50 -14.69 -0.30
CA ASP A 114 -10.19 -15.20 -1.50
C ASP A 114 -9.86 -14.36 -2.73
N PHE A 115 -9.79 -13.03 -2.57
CA PHE A 115 -9.38 -12.13 -3.64
C PHE A 115 -7.94 -12.41 -4.10
N LEU A 116 -7.00 -12.54 -3.16
CA LEU A 116 -5.59 -12.81 -3.45
C LEU A 116 -5.40 -14.16 -4.17
N ILE A 117 -6.11 -15.21 -3.73
CA ILE A 117 -6.08 -16.52 -4.37
C ILE A 117 -6.64 -16.48 -5.81
N LYS A 118 -7.67 -15.66 -6.03
CA LYS A 118 -8.31 -15.51 -7.35
C LYS A 118 -7.48 -14.70 -8.35
N HIS A 119 -6.63 -13.78 -7.86
CA HIS A 119 -5.84 -12.85 -8.68
C HIS A 119 -4.33 -12.91 -8.43
N PRO A 120 -3.70 -14.11 -8.43
CA PRO A 120 -2.30 -14.28 -8.08
C PRO A 120 -1.35 -13.57 -9.07
N GLN A 121 -1.78 -13.36 -10.32
CA GLN A 121 -0.99 -12.72 -11.38
C GLN A 121 -0.72 -11.23 -11.11
N ASN A 122 -1.50 -10.59 -10.23
CA ASN A 122 -1.32 -9.18 -9.88
C ASN A 122 -0.46 -9.00 -8.63
N ILE A 123 -0.12 -10.08 -7.94
CA ILE A 123 0.70 -10.04 -6.73
C ILE A 123 2.16 -10.18 -7.11
N LYS A 124 2.96 -9.15 -6.89
CA LYS A 124 4.41 -9.22 -7.05
C LYS A 124 5.09 -9.81 -5.82
N ASN A 125 4.70 -9.29 -4.66
CA ASN A 125 5.18 -9.74 -3.36
C ASN A 125 4.04 -9.72 -2.34
N PHE A 126 3.99 -10.75 -1.52
CA PHE A 126 3.18 -10.78 -0.31
C PHE A 126 4.10 -11.07 0.87
N ARG A 127 4.22 -10.11 1.78
CA ARG A 127 5.09 -10.20 2.96
C ARG A 127 4.29 -10.04 4.24
N LEU A 128 4.46 -11.00 5.14
CA LEU A 128 4.00 -10.87 6.51
C LEU A 128 5.18 -10.47 7.40
N ASN A 129 5.03 -9.36 8.09
CA ASN A 129 6.03 -8.88 9.04
C ASN A 129 5.82 -9.54 10.40
N ILE A 130 6.45 -10.70 10.59
CA ILE A 130 6.41 -11.48 11.84
C ILE A 130 7.83 -11.48 12.43
N PRO A 131 8.14 -10.56 13.34
CA PRO A 131 9.51 -10.38 13.84
C PRO A 131 10.02 -11.56 14.68
N THR A 132 9.13 -12.35 15.25
CA THR A 132 9.47 -13.54 16.06
C THR A 132 8.27 -14.46 16.20
N LEU A 133 8.52 -15.75 16.47
CA LEU A 133 7.47 -16.73 16.81
C LEU A 133 7.30 -16.93 18.32
N ASP A 134 8.10 -16.25 19.14
CA ASP A 134 7.94 -16.22 20.60
C ASP A 134 6.87 -15.18 20.94
N GLU A 135 5.74 -15.61 21.51
CA GLU A 135 4.58 -14.75 21.79
C GLU A 135 4.92 -13.56 22.70
N LYS A 136 5.72 -13.79 23.76
CA LYS A 136 6.10 -12.71 24.68
C LYS A 136 6.97 -11.68 23.97
N LYS A 137 8.00 -12.12 23.26
CA LYS A 137 8.87 -11.22 22.50
C LYS A 137 8.09 -10.51 21.40
N TRP A 138 7.13 -11.21 20.78
CA TRP A 138 6.29 -10.60 19.75
C TRP A 138 5.48 -9.44 20.31
N LYS A 139 4.83 -9.60 21.46
CA LYS A 139 4.11 -8.52 22.16
C LYS A 139 5.04 -7.37 22.56
N ASP A 140 6.21 -7.70 23.11
CA ASP A 140 7.21 -6.70 23.49
C ASP A 140 7.73 -5.89 22.29
N ILE A 141 7.90 -6.54 21.14
CA ILE A 141 8.39 -5.89 19.91
C ILE A 141 7.31 -5.06 19.22
N THR A 142 6.09 -5.60 19.11
CA THR A 142 5.02 -5.03 18.29
C THR A 142 4.09 -4.10 19.07
N GLY A 143 4.13 -4.12 20.39
CA GLY A 143 3.16 -3.41 21.23
C GLY A 143 1.73 -3.92 21.06
N ALA A 144 1.55 -5.13 20.51
CA ALA A 144 0.23 -5.74 20.37
C ALA A 144 -0.34 -6.17 21.74
N SER A 145 -1.61 -5.92 21.95
CA SER A 145 -2.35 -6.30 23.16
C SER A 145 -3.03 -7.65 23.02
#